data_54d74f2b379c24da96293b7bc7024fa9
#
_entry.id   54d74f2b379c24da96293b7bc7024fa9
#
_cell.length_a   1.000
_cell.length_b   1.000
_cell.length_c   1.000
_cell.angle_alpha   90.00
_cell.angle_beta   90.00
_cell.angle_gamma   90.00
#
_symmetry.space_group_name_H-M   'P 1'
#
loop_
_entity.id
_entity.type
_entity.pdbx_description
1 polymer ?
#
loop_
_entity_poly.entity_id
_entity_poly.type
_entity_poly.pdbx_seq_one_letter_code
_entity_poly.pdbx_strand_id
1 'polypeptide(L)'
;MISFTVDGTAVPKQRPRISGRRAYTPKRTKDYEGRVLEAFRSSYSGFYPAFDKDVPVWVCIHIIQAIPKSWSKKKRARAEAGEIFPLGRSGDIDNIAKSILDALNGFAYEDDCQVVRLTISKEYGADARAEVWLGRDE
;
A
#
# COMPACT_ATOMS: atom_id res chain seq x y z
N MET A 1 -17.82 -1.72 1.44
CA MET A 1 -16.40 -1.45 1.77
C MET A 1 -15.59 -2.73 1.60
N ILE A 2 -14.44 -2.62 1.01
CA ILE A 2 -13.50 -3.74 0.84
C ILE A 2 -12.29 -3.44 1.71
N SER A 3 -11.76 -4.45 2.40
CA SER A 3 -10.56 -4.30 3.21
C SER A 3 -9.66 -5.52 3.06
N PHE A 4 -8.37 -5.29 3.06
CA PHE A 4 -7.38 -6.38 3.00
C PHE A 4 -6.06 -5.95 3.64
N THR A 5 -5.23 -6.94 3.96
CA THR A 5 -3.92 -6.74 4.56
C THR A 5 -2.84 -7.35 3.67
N VAL A 6 -1.79 -6.59 3.40
CA VAL A 6 -0.60 -7.05 2.68
C VAL A 6 0.50 -7.25 3.71
N ASP A 7 0.86 -8.49 4.00
CA ASP A 7 1.90 -8.80 4.98
C ASP A 7 3.28 -8.42 4.44
N GLY A 8 4.17 -8.05 5.35
CA GLY A 8 5.54 -7.69 5.03
C GLY A 8 5.75 -6.20 4.82
N THR A 9 7.01 -5.83 4.62
CA THR A 9 7.41 -4.43 4.44
C THR A 9 6.83 -3.86 3.15
N ALA A 10 6.15 -2.72 3.26
CA ALA A 10 5.63 -2.00 2.09
C ALA A 10 6.79 -1.51 1.21
N VAL A 11 6.60 -1.59 -0.10
CA VAL A 11 7.64 -1.24 -1.09
C VAL A 11 7.20 0.01 -1.85
N PRO A 12 7.97 1.09 -1.78
CA PRO A 12 7.66 2.29 -2.56
C PRO A 12 7.84 2.03 -4.06
N LYS A 13 7.02 2.68 -4.87
CA LYS A 13 7.12 2.60 -6.32
C LYS A 13 8.48 3.11 -6.77
N GLN A 14 9.23 2.25 -7.43
CA GLN A 14 10.50 2.62 -8.02
C GLN A 14 10.27 3.19 -9.42
N ARG A 15 11.14 4.11 -9.83
CA ARG A 15 11.08 4.65 -11.19
C ARG A 15 11.31 3.53 -12.20
N PRO A 16 10.57 3.51 -13.32
CA PRO A 16 10.85 2.57 -14.40
C PRO A 16 12.29 2.69 -14.85
N ARG A 17 12.94 1.55 -15.08
CA ARG A 17 14.29 1.49 -15.65
C ARG A 17 14.20 1.32 -17.14
N ILE A 18 15.18 1.80 -17.85
CA ILE A 18 15.24 1.69 -19.31
C ILE A 18 16.33 0.69 -19.68
N SER A 19 15.96 -0.32 -20.48
CA SER A 19 16.90 -1.26 -21.07
C SER A 19 16.68 -1.20 -22.59
N GLY A 20 17.66 -0.63 -23.30
CA GLY A 20 17.51 -0.34 -24.71
C GLY A 20 16.41 0.71 -24.95
N ARG A 21 15.36 0.33 -25.69
CA ARG A 21 14.21 1.20 -25.96
C ARG A 21 12.99 0.89 -25.08
N ARG A 22 13.14 -0.04 -24.13
CA ARG A 22 12.05 -0.46 -23.26
C ARG A 22 12.19 0.12 -21.87
N ALA A 23 11.09 0.68 -21.34
CA ALA A 23 10.94 0.97 -19.93
C ALA A 23 10.34 -0.28 -19.26
N TYR A 24 10.81 -0.61 -18.05
CA TYR A 24 10.26 -1.71 -17.26
C TYR A 24 10.22 -1.34 -15.78
N THR A 25 9.25 -1.94 -15.06
CA THR A 25 9.14 -1.78 -13.62
C THR A 25 10.14 -2.71 -12.92
N PRO A 26 10.97 -2.19 -11.99
CA PRO A 26 11.89 -3.03 -11.24
C PRO A 26 11.19 -4.19 -10.55
N LYS A 27 11.87 -5.32 -10.47
CA LYS A 27 11.31 -6.58 -9.94
C LYS A 27 10.71 -6.41 -8.53
N ARG A 28 11.41 -5.71 -7.65
CA ARG A 28 10.95 -5.52 -6.26
C ARG A 28 9.57 -4.85 -6.19
N THR A 29 9.37 -3.81 -6.98
CA THR A 29 8.07 -3.13 -7.08
C THR A 29 7.03 -4.04 -7.67
N LYS A 30 7.37 -4.75 -8.75
CA LYS A 30 6.46 -5.67 -9.43
C LYS A 30 6.02 -6.82 -8.51
N ASP A 31 6.94 -7.38 -7.75
CA ASP A 31 6.63 -8.45 -6.80
C ASP A 31 5.70 -7.94 -5.70
N TYR A 32 5.93 -6.75 -5.19
CA TYR A 32 5.05 -6.15 -4.18
C TYR A 32 3.65 -5.87 -4.75
N GLU A 33 3.57 -5.31 -5.94
CA GLU A 33 2.27 -5.08 -6.60
C GLU A 33 1.51 -6.40 -6.77
N GLY A 34 2.19 -7.49 -7.11
CA GLY A 34 1.59 -8.82 -7.19
C GLY A 34 1.02 -9.29 -5.86
N ARG A 35 1.72 -9.01 -4.76
CA ARG A 35 1.25 -9.36 -3.41
C ARG A 35 0.04 -8.51 -2.99
N VAL A 36 0.03 -7.24 -3.33
CA VAL A 36 -1.12 -6.36 -3.09
C VAL A 36 -2.35 -6.87 -3.83
N LEU A 37 -2.19 -7.20 -5.10
CA LEU A 37 -3.28 -7.71 -5.92
C LEU A 37 -3.82 -9.05 -5.39
N GLU A 38 -2.94 -9.96 -4.99
CA GLU A 38 -3.33 -11.23 -4.42
C GLU A 38 -4.13 -11.06 -3.12
N ALA A 39 -3.67 -10.15 -2.24
CA ALA A 39 -4.38 -9.85 -1.00
C ALA A 39 -5.77 -9.27 -1.27
N PHE A 40 -5.89 -8.38 -2.25
CA PHE A 40 -7.18 -7.85 -2.68
C PHE A 40 -8.09 -8.96 -3.20
N ARG A 41 -7.59 -9.80 -4.10
CA ARG A 41 -8.38 -10.88 -4.71
C ARG A 41 -8.85 -11.91 -3.67
N SER A 42 -8.08 -12.14 -2.63
CA SER A 42 -8.45 -13.04 -1.54
C SER A 42 -9.58 -12.48 -0.67
N SER A 43 -9.78 -11.17 -0.66
CA SER A 43 -10.79 -10.51 0.17
C SER A 43 -12.03 -10.08 -0.61
N TYR A 44 -12.01 -10.20 -1.92
CA TYR A 44 -13.12 -9.77 -2.79
C TYR A 44 -13.46 -10.85 -3.81
N SER A 45 -14.68 -11.36 -3.75
CA SER A 45 -15.16 -12.47 -4.60
C SER A 45 -16.08 -12.03 -5.74
N GLY A 46 -16.31 -10.72 -5.90
CA GLY A 46 -17.18 -10.19 -6.96
C GLY A 46 -16.50 -10.10 -8.32
N PHE A 47 -17.15 -9.41 -9.24
CA PHE A 47 -16.61 -9.18 -10.58
C PHE A 47 -15.58 -8.06 -10.57
N TYR A 48 -14.68 -8.07 -11.55
CA TYR A 48 -13.67 -7.03 -11.73
C TYR A 48 -14.04 -6.11 -12.90
N PRO A 49 -13.83 -4.80 -12.78
CA PRO A 49 -13.41 -4.10 -11.55
C PRO A 49 -14.53 -4.09 -10.50
N ALA A 50 -14.15 -4.02 -9.23
CA ALA A 50 -15.13 -3.96 -8.14
C ALA A 50 -15.96 -2.68 -8.20
N PHE A 51 -15.36 -1.58 -8.64
CA PHE A 51 -16.02 -0.29 -8.86
C PHE A 51 -15.92 0.10 -10.32
N ASP A 52 -17.07 0.26 -10.99
CA ASP A 52 -17.11 0.63 -12.39
C ASP A 52 -16.47 2.01 -12.64
N LYS A 53 -16.09 2.27 -13.88
CA LYS A 53 -15.30 3.44 -14.29
C LYS A 53 -15.85 4.81 -13.84
N ASP A 54 -17.14 4.93 -13.66
CA ASP A 54 -17.79 6.20 -13.29
C ASP A 54 -18.02 6.34 -11.78
N VAL A 55 -17.55 5.38 -10.99
CA VAL A 55 -17.73 5.37 -9.54
C VAL A 55 -16.56 6.07 -8.87
N PRO A 56 -16.79 7.14 -8.12
CA PRO A 56 -15.73 7.74 -7.30
C PRO A 56 -15.40 6.82 -6.13
N VAL A 57 -14.11 6.66 -5.85
CA VAL A 57 -13.61 5.71 -4.85
C VAL A 57 -12.79 6.47 -3.81
N TRP A 58 -12.96 6.11 -2.55
CA TRP A 58 -12.04 6.51 -1.48
C TRP A 58 -11.12 5.35 -1.13
N VAL A 59 -9.88 5.66 -0.77
CA VAL A 59 -8.89 4.66 -0.33
C VAL A 59 -8.24 5.16 0.96
N CYS A 60 -8.11 4.26 1.93
CA CYS A 60 -7.37 4.51 3.15
C CYS A 60 -6.29 3.45 3.29
N ILE A 61 -5.05 3.88 3.47
CA ILE A 61 -3.89 3.00 3.60
C ILE A 61 -3.20 3.27 4.93
N HIS A 62 -2.95 2.22 5.69
CA HIS A 62 -2.25 2.29 6.95
C HIS A 62 -0.98 1.44 6.85
N ILE A 63 0.18 2.08 6.86
CA ILE A 63 1.48 1.42 6.74
C ILE A 63 2.02 1.16 8.13
N ILE A 64 2.28 -0.10 8.45
CA ILE A 64 2.91 -0.51 9.71
C ILE A 64 4.34 -0.94 9.38
N GLN A 65 5.30 -0.27 10.00
CA GLN A 65 6.72 -0.62 9.89
C GLN A 65 7.14 -1.36 11.16
N ALA A 66 7.84 -2.47 11.00
CA ALA A 66 8.29 -3.26 12.16
C ALA A 66 9.28 -2.46 13.00
N ILE A 67 9.10 -2.53 14.32
CA ILE A 67 10.03 -1.93 15.27
C ILE A 67 11.36 -2.69 15.19
N PRO A 68 12.50 -1.99 14.99
CA PRO A 68 13.80 -2.66 14.94
C PRO A 68 14.08 -3.46 16.19
N LYS A 69 14.50 -4.71 16.02
CA LYS A 69 14.78 -5.62 17.14
C LYS A 69 15.94 -5.15 18.01
N SER A 70 16.81 -4.32 17.46
CA SER A 70 17.99 -3.77 18.17
C SER A 70 17.64 -2.65 19.16
N TRP A 71 16.41 -2.11 19.10
CA TRP A 71 16.01 -1.04 20.00
C TRP A 71 15.84 -1.54 21.44
N SER A 72 16.15 -0.68 22.42
CA SER A 72 15.92 -0.97 23.82
C SER A 72 14.42 -1.17 24.12
N LYS A 73 14.12 -1.84 25.22
CA LYS A 73 12.72 -2.02 25.65
C LYS A 73 11.99 -0.69 25.82
N LYS A 74 12.68 0.31 26.38
CA LYS A 74 12.12 1.64 26.60
C LYS A 74 11.76 2.32 25.26
N LYS A 75 12.67 2.27 24.30
CA LYS A 75 12.43 2.87 22.98
C LYS A 75 11.34 2.14 22.23
N ARG A 76 11.32 0.81 22.31
CA ARG A 76 10.27 -0.01 21.68
C ARG A 76 8.90 0.30 22.27
N ALA A 77 8.79 0.46 23.57
CA ALA A 77 7.54 0.83 24.22
C ALA A 77 7.04 2.19 23.76
N ARG A 78 7.93 3.15 23.55
CA ARG A 78 7.58 4.48 23.03
C ARG A 78 7.09 4.39 21.59
N ALA A 79 7.71 3.55 20.77
CA ALA A 79 7.28 3.33 19.39
C ALA A 79 5.89 2.67 19.35
N GLU A 80 5.65 1.66 20.21
CA GLU A 80 4.35 1.00 20.33
C GLU A 80 3.25 1.96 20.79
N ALA A 81 3.61 2.94 21.64
CA ALA A 81 2.69 3.95 22.14
C ALA A 81 2.41 5.08 21.13
N GLY A 82 3.04 5.05 19.94
CA GLY A 82 2.85 6.07 18.94
C GLY A 82 3.63 7.36 19.19
N GLU A 83 4.62 7.34 20.08
CA GLU A 83 5.45 8.51 20.38
C GLU A 83 6.60 8.71 19.41
N ILE A 84 6.97 7.64 18.69
CA ILE A 84 8.04 7.65 17.68
C ILE A 84 7.45 7.19 16.36
N PHE A 85 7.71 7.94 15.30
CA PHE A 85 7.24 7.61 13.95
C PHE A 85 8.38 7.15 13.05
N PRO A 86 8.09 6.28 12.05
CA PRO A 86 9.12 5.85 11.09
C PRO A 86 9.38 6.93 10.05
N LEU A 87 10.44 7.71 10.25
CA LEU A 87 10.79 8.86 9.41
C LEU A 87 11.84 8.55 8.35
N GLY A 88 12.22 7.28 8.19
CA GLY A 88 13.24 6.87 7.24
C GLY A 88 12.79 7.00 5.78
N ARG A 89 13.76 7.17 4.88
CA ARG A 89 13.50 7.39 3.45
C ARG A 89 12.83 6.20 2.76
N SER A 90 13.04 4.98 3.26
CA SER A 90 12.41 3.79 2.71
C SER A 90 10.90 3.73 2.97
N GLY A 91 10.39 4.63 3.79
CA GLY A 91 8.98 4.71 4.13
C GLY A 91 8.24 5.86 3.45
N ASP A 92 8.66 6.25 2.25
CA ASP A 92 8.06 7.36 1.48
C ASP A 92 6.61 7.05 1.14
N ILE A 93 5.66 7.70 1.85
CA ILE A 93 4.24 7.32 1.79
C ILE A 93 3.60 7.54 0.43
N ASP A 94 3.97 8.59 -0.30
CA ASP A 94 3.43 8.85 -1.64
C ASP A 94 3.83 7.75 -2.63
N ASN A 95 5.07 7.29 -2.57
CA ASN A 95 5.56 6.23 -3.44
C ASN A 95 5.01 4.85 -3.04
N ILE A 96 4.76 4.62 -1.75
CA ILE A 96 4.07 3.40 -1.30
C ILE A 96 2.62 3.41 -1.77
N ALA A 97 1.93 4.54 -1.62
CA ALA A 97 0.56 4.68 -2.12
C ALA A 97 0.50 4.39 -3.61
N LYS A 98 1.45 4.89 -4.38
CA LYS A 98 1.50 4.68 -5.83
C LYS A 98 1.62 3.19 -6.18
N SER A 99 2.49 2.44 -5.50
CA SER A 99 2.62 1.00 -5.77
C SER A 99 1.32 0.25 -5.45
N ILE A 100 0.63 0.61 -4.37
CA ILE A 100 -0.63 -0.03 -4.00
C ILE A 100 -1.74 0.33 -4.99
N LEU A 101 -1.89 1.61 -5.32
CA LEU A 101 -2.94 2.06 -6.25
C LEU A 101 -2.73 1.49 -7.66
N ASP A 102 -1.49 1.43 -8.13
CA ASP A 102 -1.17 0.85 -9.44
C ASP A 102 -1.48 -0.66 -9.48
N ALA A 103 -1.22 -1.37 -8.40
CA ALA A 103 -1.51 -2.80 -8.31
C ALA A 103 -3.01 -3.10 -8.45
N LEU A 104 -3.86 -2.17 -8.05
CA LEU A 104 -5.32 -2.34 -8.05
C LEU A 104 -5.98 -1.92 -9.36
N ASN A 105 -5.22 -1.33 -10.30
CA ASN A 105 -5.75 -0.93 -11.62
C ASN A 105 -6.31 -2.14 -12.37
N GLY A 106 -7.54 -2.01 -12.86
CA GLY A 106 -8.25 -3.06 -13.58
C GLY A 106 -8.94 -4.08 -12.69
N PHE A 107 -8.73 -4.04 -11.39
CA PHE A 107 -9.26 -5.02 -10.43
C PHE A 107 -10.18 -4.38 -9.38
N ALA A 108 -9.69 -3.40 -8.62
CA ALA A 108 -10.54 -2.67 -7.68
C ALA A 108 -11.36 -1.60 -8.41
N TYR A 109 -10.75 -0.91 -9.32
CA TYR A 109 -11.33 0.12 -10.16
C TYR A 109 -10.73 -0.03 -11.57
N GLU A 110 -11.31 0.64 -12.54
CA GLU A 110 -10.76 0.59 -13.90
C GLU A 110 -9.43 1.33 -13.97
N ASP A 111 -9.37 2.50 -13.34
CA ASP A 111 -8.15 3.31 -13.27
C ASP A 111 -8.12 4.08 -11.95
N ASP A 112 -6.92 4.31 -11.42
CA ASP A 112 -6.73 5.04 -10.17
C ASP A 112 -7.16 6.51 -10.24
N CYS A 113 -7.43 7.06 -11.42
CA CYS A 113 -8.06 8.37 -11.56
C CYS A 113 -9.45 8.44 -10.91
N GLN A 114 -10.08 7.29 -10.63
CA GLN A 114 -11.34 7.21 -9.90
C GLN A 114 -11.19 7.49 -8.40
N VAL A 115 -9.97 7.45 -7.88
CA VAL A 115 -9.70 7.71 -6.47
C VAL A 115 -9.79 9.21 -6.21
N VAL A 116 -10.84 9.62 -5.51
CA VAL A 116 -11.12 11.03 -5.22
C VAL A 116 -10.76 11.41 -3.78
N ARG A 117 -10.53 10.42 -2.91
CA ARG A 117 -10.04 10.61 -1.55
C ARG A 117 -9.00 9.55 -1.24
N LEU A 118 -7.85 10.01 -0.75
CA LEU A 118 -6.78 9.12 -0.33
C LEU A 118 -6.29 9.57 1.04
N THR A 119 -6.36 8.68 2.00
CA THR A 119 -5.77 8.88 3.32
C THR A 119 -4.68 7.84 3.49
N ILE A 120 -3.48 8.27 3.86
CA ILE A 120 -2.38 7.35 4.11
C ILE A 120 -1.60 7.79 5.34
N SER A 121 -1.26 6.83 6.18
CA SER A 121 -0.48 7.07 7.38
C SER A 121 0.55 5.96 7.55
N LYS A 122 1.58 6.24 8.33
CA LYS A 122 2.58 5.24 8.71
C LYS A 122 2.90 5.33 10.19
N GLU A 123 3.11 4.16 10.80
CA GLU A 123 3.50 4.08 12.22
C GLU A 123 4.31 2.80 12.45
N TYR A 124 4.87 2.68 13.63
CA TYR A 124 5.54 1.45 14.06
C TYR A 124 4.55 0.45 14.64
N GLY A 125 4.83 -0.83 14.47
CA GLY A 125 4.10 -1.92 15.08
C GLY A 125 4.98 -3.15 15.21
N ALA A 126 4.41 -4.24 15.71
CA ALA A 126 5.13 -5.49 15.89
C ALA A 126 5.53 -6.13 14.56
N ASP A 127 4.60 -6.18 13.61
CA ASP A 127 4.79 -6.85 12.33
C ASP A 127 4.56 -5.87 11.17
N ALA A 128 5.48 -5.87 10.21
CA ALA A 128 5.36 -5.04 9.02
C ALA A 128 4.15 -5.49 8.17
N ARG A 129 3.32 -4.54 7.77
CA ARG A 129 2.18 -4.78 6.89
C ARG A 129 1.60 -3.48 6.36
N ALA A 130 0.78 -3.60 5.33
CA ALA A 130 -0.07 -2.50 4.88
C ALA A 130 -1.51 -2.93 5.02
N GLU A 131 -2.32 -2.12 5.67
CA GLU A 131 -3.76 -2.33 5.80
C GLU A 131 -4.45 -1.37 4.85
N VAL A 132 -5.37 -1.88 4.03
CA VAL A 132 -6.02 -1.10 2.98
C VAL A 132 -7.54 -1.24 3.08
N TRP A 133 -8.22 -0.10 3.05
CA TRP A 133 -9.68 -0.02 2.98
C TRP A 133 -10.05 0.80 1.77
N LEU A 134 -11.07 0.40 1.04
CA LEU A 134 -11.57 1.18 -0.07
C LEU A 134 -13.08 1.00 -0.22
N GLY A 135 -13.72 2.00 -0.78
CA GLY A 135 -15.16 1.98 -0.96
C GLY A 135 -15.62 3.09 -1.90
N ARG A 136 -16.92 3.06 -2.22
CA ARG A 136 -17.54 4.11 -3.00
C ARG A 136 -17.58 5.39 -2.17
N ASP A 137 -17.16 6.48 -2.79
CA ASP A 137 -17.26 7.80 -2.17
C ASP A 137 -18.65 8.38 -2.47
N GLU A 138 -19.36 8.70 -1.42
CA GLU A 138 -20.74 9.21 -1.54
C GLU A 138 -20.85 10.69 -1.20
#